data_60ee5fb802f9e64ff57d7450c09bc4ac
#
_entry.id   60ee5fb802f9e64ff57d7450c09bc4ac
#
_cell.length_a   1.000
_cell.length_b   1.000
_cell.length_c   1.000
_cell.angle_alpha   90.00
_cell.angle_beta   90.00
_cell.angle_gamma   90.00
#
_symmetry.space_group_name_H-M   'P 1'
#
loop_
_entity.id
_entity.type
_entity.pdbx_description
1 polymer ?
#
loop_
_entity_poly.entity_id
_entity_poly.type
_entity_poly.pdbx_seq_one_letter_code
_entity_poly.pdbx_strand_id
1 'polypeptide(L)'
;MEPIILASASPRRQEILTNLNIPFKIMFPDVDETLPEDISLENAPEYFATKKVQSVIKMFPPEQTLPWILGADTAIIYKNKLYGKPENAAEAEEFLKVFSGHTHQVISALALFNGKLNYLDTRVSVNQVTFKKLTDKEIQWYLDTDEWHGVAGGYRVQGKAQLFINNIKGSFSSIMGLSISDFYEIMQAHNYSIIE
;
A
#
# COMPACT_ATOMS: atom_id res chain seq x y z
N MET A 1 -17.29 -13.67 10.94
CA MET A 1 -16.62 -12.35 10.78
C MET A 1 -17.55 -11.32 10.17
N GLU A 2 -17.57 -10.07 10.68
CA GLU A 2 -18.29 -8.93 10.10
C GLU A 2 -17.54 -8.42 8.86
N PRO A 3 -18.21 -8.12 7.72
CA PRO A 3 -17.51 -7.64 6.53
C PRO A 3 -16.88 -6.26 6.75
N ILE A 4 -15.68 -6.08 6.20
CA ILE A 4 -14.93 -4.81 6.23
C ILE A 4 -15.17 -4.06 4.92
N ILE A 5 -15.29 -2.74 4.97
CA ILE A 5 -15.23 -1.91 3.77
C ILE A 5 -13.75 -1.63 3.45
N LEU A 6 -13.28 -2.10 2.31
CA LEU A 6 -11.95 -1.76 1.80
C LEU A 6 -12.03 -0.47 0.98
N ALA A 7 -11.51 0.62 1.54
CA ALA A 7 -11.40 1.93 0.90
C ALA A 7 -10.18 1.96 -0.05
N SER A 8 -10.20 1.11 -1.09
CA SER A 8 -9.07 1.01 -2.03
C SER A 8 -9.47 0.33 -3.33
N ALA A 9 -8.96 0.83 -4.45
CA ALA A 9 -9.03 0.19 -5.77
C ALA A 9 -7.92 -0.84 -6.02
N SER A 10 -6.95 -0.99 -5.10
CA SER A 10 -5.76 -1.83 -5.30
C SER A 10 -6.09 -3.32 -5.36
N PRO A 11 -5.85 -4.00 -6.51
CA PRO A 11 -6.07 -5.46 -6.61
C PRO A 11 -5.22 -6.26 -5.61
N ARG A 12 -4.01 -5.77 -5.27
CA ARG A 12 -3.09 -6.43 -4.33
C ARG A 12 -3.65 -6.48 -2.91
N ARG A 13 -4.29 -5.40 -2.45
CA ARG A 13 -4.96 -5.38 -1.13
C ARG A 13 -6.16 -6.30 -1.08
N GLN A 14 -6.91 -6.37 -2.17
CA GLN A 14 -8.01 -7.33 -2.33
C GLN A 14 -7.50 -8.77 -2.26
N GLU A 15 -6.41 -9.07 -3.00
CA GLU A 15 -5.74 -10.38 -2.97
C GLU A 15 -5.31 -10.77 -1.55
N ILE A 16 -4.68 -9.86 -0.80
CA ILE A 16 -4.26 -10.12 0.60
C ILE A 16 -5.47 -10.47 1.48
N LEU A 17 -6.55 -9.68 1.43
CA LEU A 17 -7.75 -9.96 2.24
C LEU A 17 -8.45 -11.25 1.81
N THR A 18 -8.48 -11.54 0.51
CA THR A 18 -9.03 -12.80 -0.02
C THR A 18 -8.24 -14.00 0.48
N ASN A 19 -6.91 -13.95 0.42
CA ASN A 19 -6.03 -15.03 0.87
C ASN A 19 -6.14 -15.28 2.40
N LEU A 20 -6.52 -14.25 3.16
CA LEU A 20 -6.79 -14.35 4.59
C LEU A 20 -8.23 -14.77 4.91
N ASN A 21 -9.07 -15.00 3.91
CA ASN A 21 -10.51 -15.26 4.05
C ASN A 21 -11.26 -14.17 4.84
N ILE A 22 -10.78 -12.93 4.80
CA ILE A 22 -11.45 -11.78 5.41
C ILE A 22 -12.60 -11.33 4.51
N PRO A 23 -13.86 -11.33 4.97
CA PRO A 23 -14.97 -10.84 4.15
C PRO A 23 -14.84 -9.31 3.99
N PHE A 24 -14.90 -8.82 2.75
CA PHE A 24 -14.85 -7.39 2.48
C PHE A 24 -15.75 -6.97 1.32
N LYS A 25 -16.08 -5.68 1.30
CA LYS A 25 -16.71 -4.99 0.17
C LYS A 25 -15.81 -3.82 -0.21
N ILE A 26 -15.74 -3.53 -1.51
CA ILE A 26 -14.91 -2.43 -2.01
C ILE A 26 -15.76 -1.16 -2.10
N MET A 27 -15.20 -0.05 -1.61
CA MET A 27 -15.68 1.30 -1.91
C MET A 27 -14.50 2.14 -2.41
N PHE A 28 -14.70 2.83 -3.51
CA PHE A 28 -13.65 3.64 -4.14
C PHE A 28 -13.60 5.01 -3.47
N PRO A 29 -12.53 5.34 -2.75
CA PRO A 29 -12.39 6.65 -2.15
C PRO A 29 -12.12 7.70 -3.22
N ASP A 30 -12.77 8.87 -3.10
CA ASP A 30 -12.45 10.06 -3.87
C ASP A 30 -11.50 10.94 -3.06
N VAL A 31 -10.21 10.90 -3.40
CA VAL A 31 -9.13 11.59 -2.67
C VAL A 31 -8.20 12.25 -3.67
N ASP A 32 -7.95 13.53 -3.50
CA ASP A 32 -6.85 14.22 -4.17
C ASP A 32 -5.51 13.67 -3.62
N GLU A 33 -4.71 13.08 -4.49
CA GLU A 33 -3.40 12.50 -4.16
C GLU A 33 -2.27 13.56 -4.18
N THR A 34 -2.58 14.85 -4.20
CA THR A 34 -1.61 15.92 -4.01
C THR A 34 -1.15 15.96 -2.55
N LEU A 35 0.15 15.77 -2.33
CA LEU A 35 0.71 15.82 -0.97
C LEU A 35 0.80 17.28 -0.50
N PRO A 36 0.20 17.63 0.66
CA PRO A 36 0.35 18.95 1.26
C PRO A 36 1.82 19.26 1.61
N GLU A 37 2.22 20.52 1.51
CA GLU A 37 3.60 20.96 1.76
C GLU A 37 4.08 20.73 3.19
N ASP A 38 3.17 20.69 4.16
CA ASP A 38 3.45 20.46 5.58
C ASP A 38 3.56 18.97 5.96
N ILE A 39 3.26 18.06 5.02
CA ILE A 39 3.37 16.61 5.24
C ILE A 39 4.69 16.09 4.64
N SER A 40 5.51 15.44 5.47
CA SER A 40 6.75 14.81 4.97
C SER A 40 6.45 13.60 4.08
N LEU A 41 7.40 13.23 3.22
CA LEU A 41 7.27 12.07 2.33
C LEU A 41 7.04 10.77 3.12
N GLU A 42 7.66 10.63 4.28
CA GLU A 42 7.52 9.46 5.14
C GLU A 42 6.13 9.35 5.77
N ASN A 43 5.47 10.48 6.02
CA ASN A 43 4.13 10.54 6.59
C ASN A 43 3.01 10.48 5.52
N ALA A 44 3.37 10.63 4.24
CA ALA A 44 2.41 10.61 3.14
C ALA A 44 1.52 9.35 3.13
N PRO A 45 2.02 8.12 3.33
CA PRO A 45 1.17 6.93 3.34
C PRO A 45 0.11 6.95 4.44
N GLU A 46 0.45 7.39 5.66
CA GLU A 46 -0.50 7.48 6.76
C GLU A 46 -1.57 8.54 6.49
N TYR A 47 -1.14 9.70 5.98
CA TYR A 47 -2.04 10.77 5.57
C TYR A 47 -3.05 10.29 4.53
N PHE A 48 -2.59 9.67 3.44
CA PHE A 48 -3.48 9.20 2.38
C PHE A 48 -4.34 8.00 2.81
N ALA A 49 -3.82 7.07 3.62
CA ALA A 49 -4.63 5.99 4.18
C ALA A 49 -5.81 6.54 5.00
N THR A 50 -5.53 7.54 5.85
CA THR A 50 -6.54 8.24 6.65
C THR A 50 -7.55 8.97 5.77
N LYS A 51 -7.10 9.71 4.76
CA LYS A 51 -7.98 10.43 3.81
C LYS A 51 -8.90 9.48 3.04
N LYS A 52 -8.40 8.30 2.64
CA LYS A 52 -9.21 7.28 1.97
C LYS A 52 -10.34 6.77 2.87
N VAL A 53 -10.07 6.52 4.14
CA VAL A 53 -11.10 6.15 5.12
C VAL A 53 -12.12 7.28 5.29
N GLN A 54 -11.66 8.51 5.52
CA GLN A 54 -12.53 9.68 5.69
C GLN A 54 -13.42 9.96 4.47
N SER A 55 -12.90 9.75 3.26
CA SER A 55 -13.68 9.85 2.03
C SER A 55 -14.82 8.85 2.01
N VAL A 56 -14.55 7.58 2.34
CA VAL A 56 -15.58 6.53 2.38
C VAL A 56 -16.60 6.78 3.50
N ILE A 57 -16.19 7.26 4.68
CA ILE A 57 -17.12 7.63 5.76
C ILE A 57 -18.18 8.64 5.26
N LYS A 58 -17.78 9.65 4.48
CA LYS A 58 -18.68 10.67 3.94
C LYS A 58 -19.71 10.15 2.94
N MET A 59 -19.53 8.92 2.42
CA MET A 59 -20.49 8.30 1.51
C MET A 59 -21.67 7.66 2.23
N PHE A 60 -21.62 7.54 3.56
CA PHE A 60 -22.71 6.99 4.37
C PHE A 60 -23.63 8.11 4.88
N PRO A 61 -24.94 7.85 4.98
CA PRO A 61 -25.87 8.78 5.62
C PRO A 61 -25.48 9.06 7.08
N PRO A 62 -25.66 10.31 7.58
CA PRO A 62 -25.26 10.69 8.95
C PRO A 62 -25.89 9.86 10.07
N GLU A 63 -27.10 9.34 9.84
CA GLU A 63 -27.87 8.54 10.81
C GLU A 63 -27.47 7.04 10.85
N GLN A 64 -26.61 6.61 9.90
CA GLN A 64 -26.27 5.20 9.77
C GLN A 64 -25.09 4.84 10.67
N THR A 65 -25.23 3.72 11.41
CA THR A 65 -24.07 3.11 12.06
C THR A 65 -23.01 2.70 11.04
N LEU A 66 -21.82 3.23 11.18
CA LEU A 66 -20.73 2.98 10.24
C LEU A 66 -20.16 1.57 10.45
N PRO A 67 -19.78 0.90 9.36
CA PRO A 67 -19.10 -0.40 9.43
C PRO A 67 -17.61 -0.23 9.79
N TRP A 68 -16.88 -1.34 9.78
CA TRP A 68 -15.42 -1.33 9.73
C TRP A 68 -14.95 -0.83 8.36
N ILE A 69 -14.04 0.16 8.35
CA ILE A 69 -13.50 0.70 7.11
C ILE A 69 -11.97 0.63 7.19
N LEU A 70 -11.34 -0.02 6.20
CA LEU A 70 -9.90 -0.16 6.06
C LEU A 70 -9.41 0.65 4.87
N GLY A 71 -8.59 1.64 5.13
CA GLY A 71 -7.79 2.36 4.14
C GLY A 71 -6.34 1.92 4.21
N ALA A 72 -5.62 2.02 3.11
CA ALA A 72 -4.17 1.85 3.09
C ALA A 72 -3.54 2.67 1.98
N ASP A 73 -2.28 3.03 2.18
CA ASP A 73 -1.46 3.67 1.16
C ASP A 73 -0.02 3.18 1.23
N THR A 74 0.74 3.34 0.12
CA THR A 74 2.12 2.86 0.02
C THR A 74 2.94 3.81 -0.81
N ALA A 75 4.06 4.26 -0.27
CA ALA A 75 5.03 5.12 -0.94
C ALA A 75 6.38 4.43 -1.06
N ILE A 76 7.06 4.65 -2.18
CA ILE A 76 8.46 4.27 -2.36
C ILE A 76 9.31 5.54 -2.34
N ILE A 77 10.30 5.56 -1.44
CA ILE A 77 11.16 6.72 -1.21
C ILE A 77 12.62 6.32 -1.41
N TYR A 78 13.33 7.10 -2.21
CA TYR A 78 14.77 6.98 -2.37
C TYR A 78 15.41 8.35 -2.54
N LYS A 79 16.48 8.63 -1.79
CA LYS A 79 17.19 9.93 -1.79
C LYS A 79 16.23 11.12 -1.67
N ASN A 80 15.32 11.07 -0.72
CA ASN A 80 14.33 12.12 -0.46
C ASN A 80 13.44 12.47 -1.68
N LYS A 81 13.17 11.47 -2.54
CA LYS A 81 12.25 11.58 -3.66
C LYS A 81 11.23 10.46 -3.59
N LEU A 82 9.97 10.80 -3.89
CA LEU A 82 8.86 9.88 -4.00
C LEU A 82 8.83 9.28 -5.42
N TYR A 83 8.66 7.96 -5.49
CA TYR A 83 8.49 7.20 -6.73
C TYR A 83 7.09 6.63 -6.78
N GLY A 84 6.20 7.37 -7.42
CA GLY A 84 4.79 6.99 -7.63
C GLY A 84 4.61 5.87 -8.64
N LYS A 85 3.40 5.77 -9.18
CA LYS A 85 3.12 4.90 -10.33
C LYS A 85 3.70 5.55 -11.58
N PRO A 86 4.55 4.87 -12.35
CA PRO A 86 5.09 5.45 -13.58
C PRO A 86 3.96 5.65 -14.61
N GLU A 87 4.01 6.75 -15.32
CA GLU A 87 3.03 7.10 -16.35
C GLU A 87 3.22 6.29 -17.64
N ASN A 88 4.46 5.88 -17.90
CA ASN A 88 4.83 5.15 -19.12
C ASN A 88 6.06 4.27 -18.90
N ALA A 89 6.40 3.46 -19.90
CA ALA A 89 7.54 2.54 -19.84
C ALA A 89 8.89 3.26 -19.66
N ALA A 90 9.06 4.45 -20.22
CA ALA A 90 10.31 5.22 -20.08
C ALA A 90 10.52 5.67 -18.63
N GLU A 91 9.48 6.13 -17.96
CA GLU A 91 9.56 6.47 -16.54
C GLU A 91 9.78 5.24 -15.66
N ALA A 92 9.13 4.10 -15.97
CA ALA A 92 9.40 2.84 -15.28
C ALA A 92 10.86 2.39 -15.45
N GLU A 93 11.43 2.56 -16.64
CA GLU A 93 12.84 2.31 -16.92
C GLU A 93 13.76 3.18 -16.05
N GLU A 94 13.46 4.48 -15.95
CA GLU A 94 14.22 5.40 -15.10
C GLU A 94 14.18 4.95 -13.62
N PHE A 95 13.00 4.55 -13.11
CA PHE A 95 12.87 4.06 -11.75
C PHE A 95 13.72 2.81 -11.50
N LEU A 96 13.67 1.84 -12.42
CA LEU A 96 14.47 0.61 -12.31
C LEU A 96 15.98 0.91 -12.34
N LYS A 97 16.42 1.85 -13.18
CA LYS A 97 17.83 2.31 -13.23
C LYS A 97 18.25 2.96 -11.90
N VAL A 98 17.37 3.76 -11.31
CA VAL A 98 17.62 4.41 -10.01
C VAL A 98 17.72 3.39 -8.88
N PHE A 99 16.88 2.36 -8.87
CA PHE A 99 16.90 1.32 -7.84
C PHE A 99 18.01 0.28 -8.04
N SER A 100 18.55 0.16 -9.25
CA SER A 100 19.58 -0.81 -9.62
C SER A 100 20.84 -0.69 -8.73
N GLY A 101 21.13 -1.75 -7.97
CA GLY A 101 22.28 -1.82 -7.05
C GLY A 101 22.10 -1.02 -5.76
N HIS A 102 20.89 -0.54 -5.45
CA HIS A 102 20.63 0.30 -4.30
C HIS A 102 19.55 -0.27 -3.38
N THR A 103 19.51 0.28 -2.15
CA THR A 103 18.45 0.05 -1.18
C THR A 103 17.54 1.28 -1.15
N HIS A 104 16.24 1.06 -1.32
CA HIS A 104 15.22 2.09 -1.19
C HIS A 104 14.20 1.72 -0.11
N GLN A 105 13.45 2.71 0.38
CA GLN A 105 12.41 2.52 1.39
C GLN A 105 11.07 2.29 0.72
N VAL A 106 10.28 1.39 1.31
CA VAL A 106 8.86 1.20 1.02
C VAL A 106 8.11 1.40 2.32
N ILE A 107 7.35 2.47 2.40
CA ILE A 107 6.54 2.81 3.56
C ILE A 107 5.08 2.54 3.22
N SER A 108 4.45 1.68 4.01
CA SER A 108 3.02 1.41 3.90
C SER A 108 2.32 1.76 5.19
N ALA A 109 1.18 2.40 5.07
CA ALA A 109 0.31 2.68 6.19
C ALA A 109 -1.06 2.04 5.97
N LEU A 110 -1.68 1.62 7.05
CA LEU A 110 -3.08 1.27 7.12
C LEU A 110 -3.80 2.18 8.13
N ALA A 111 -5.04 2.49 7.83
CA ALA A 111 -5.96 3.22 8.69
C ALA A 111 -7.23 2.38 8.85
N LEU A 112 -7.58 2.04 10.08
CA LEU A 112 -8.77 1.28 10.42
C LEU A 112 -9.76 2.17 11.17
N PHE A 113 -10.97 2.28 10.65
CA PHE A 113 -12.07 2.92 11.35
C PHE A 113 -13.02 1.87 11.93
N ASN A 114 -13.20 1.96 13.25
CA ASN A 114 -14.19 1.18 13.98
C ASN A 114 -15.49 1.98 14.09
N GLY A 115 -16.48 1.64 13.29
CA GLY A 115 -17.75 2.38 13.27
C GLY A 115 -18.55 2.31 14.57
N LYS A 116 -18.40 1.25 15.36
CA LYS A 116 -19.08 1.12 16.67
C LYS A 116 -18.51 2.07 17.72
N LEU A 117 -17.20 2.32 17.69
CA LEU A 117 -16.49 3.21 18.60
C LEU A 117 -16.35 4.63 18.05
N ASN A 118 -16.68 4.85 16.78
CA ASN A 118 -16.41 6.08 16.03
C ASN A 118 -14.93 6.51 16.19
N TYR A 119 -14.03 5.55 16.02
CA TYR A 119 -12.60 5.75 16.27
C TYR A 119 -11.75 5.26 15.10
N LEU A 120 -10.78 6.08 14.70
CA LEU A 120 -9.82 5.77 13.67
C LEU A 120 -8.45 5.54 14.31
N ASP A 121 -7.82 4.42 13.96
CA ASP A 121 -6.48 4.04 14.36
C ASP A 121 -5.61 3.78 13.14
N THR A 122 -4.30 3.98 13.26
CA THR A 122 -3.34 3.83 12.16
C THR A 122 -2.15 2.99 12.56
N ARG A 123 -1.52 2.36 11.56
CA ARG A 123 -0.21 1.70 11.71
C ARG A 123 0.64 2.03 10.49
N VAL A 124 1.93 2.22 10.72
CA VAL A 124 2.91 2.53 9.68
C VAL A 124 4.04 1.50 9.72
N SER A 125 4.30 0.89 8.59
CA SER A 125 5.40 -0.06 8.39
C SER A 125 6.46 0.53 7.48
N VAL A 126 7.69 0.62 7.96
CA VAL A 126 8.85 1.07 7.17
C VAL A 126 9.68 -0.14 6.76
N ASN A 127 9.84 -0.34 5.46
CA ASN A 127 10.56 -1.47 4.90
C ASN A 127 11.70 -0.99 4.01
N GLN A 128 12.70 -1.85 3.80
CA GLN A 128 13.79 -1.63 2.88
C GLN A 128 13.85 -2.75 1.86
N VAL A 129 14.02 -2.38 0.60
CA VAL A 129 14.20 -3.31 -0.53
C VAL A 129 15.52 -2.99 -1.19
N THR A 130 16.38 -4.00 -1.32
CA THR A 130 17.69 -3.89 -1.97
C THR A 130 17.66 -4.63 -3.30
N PHE A 131 17.90 -3.89 -4.39
CA PHE A 131 18.05 -4.48 -5.72
C PHE A 131 19.50 -4.88 -5.99
N LYS A 132 19.70 -5.97 -6.71
CA LYS A 132 21.00 -6.25 -7.35
C LYS A 132 21.27 -5.17 -8.42
N LYS A 133 22.51 -5.06 -8.87
CA LYS A 133 22.83 -4.26 -10.05
C LYS A 133 22.17 -4.90 -11.27
N LEU A 134 21.35 -4.13 -11.97
CA LEU A 134 20.61 -4.56 -13.16
C LEU A 134 21.39 -4.19 -14.43
N THR A 135 21.31 -5.05 -15.43
CA THR A 135 21.73 -4.77 -16.79
C THR A 135 20.57 -4.15 -17.59
N ASP A 136 20.89 -3.41 -18.67
CA ASP A 136 19.85 -2.86 -19.56
C ASP A 136 18.95 -3.96 -20.14
N LYS A 137 19.51 -5.16 -20.39
CA LYS A 137 18.74 -6.30 -20.88
C LYS A 137 17.72 -6.79 -19.86
N GLU A 138 18.05 -6.81 -18.57
CA GLU A 138 17.13 -7.20 -17.50
C GLU A 138 16.02 -6.17 -17.31
N ILE A 139 16.37 -4.88 -17.38
CA ILE A 139 15.40 -3.79 -17.31
C ILE A 139 14.40 -3.91 -18.46
N GLN A 140 14.90 -4.01 -19.73
CA GLN A 140 14.04 -4.16 -20.89
C GLN A 140 13.14 -5.41 -20.78
N TRP A 141 13.71 -6.55 -20.39
CA TRP A 141 12.93 -7.78 -20.18
C TRP A 141 11.80 -7.58 -19.18
N TYR A 142 12.04 -6.85 -18.09
CA TYR A 142 11.01 -6.58 -17.11
C TYR A 142 9.92 -5.64 -17.63
N LEU A 143 10.31 -4.61 -18.37
CA LEU A 143 9.36 -3.69 -19.01
C LEU A 143 8.42 -4.42 -19.97
N ASP A 144 8.95 -5.38 -20.74
CA ASP A 144 8.16 -6.21 -21.67
C ASP A 144 7.13 -7.11 -20.98
N THR A 145 7.22 -7.26 -19.65
CA THR A 145 6.22 -8.04 -18.87
C THR A 145 4.98 -7.27 -18.49
N ASP A 146 4.97 -5.95 -18.66
CA ASP A 146 3.93 -5.03 -18.23
C ASP A 146 3.63 -5.03 -16.71
N GLU A 147 4.42 -5.72 -15.88
CA GLU A 147 4.21 -5.76 -14.43
C GLU A 147 4.43 -4.41 -13.73
N TRP A 148 5.05 -3.46 -14.40
CA TRP A 148 5.29 -2.12 -13.90
C TRP A 148 4.03 -1.24 -13.86
N HIS A 149 2.99 -1.58 -14.64
CA HIS A 149 1.77 -0.81 -14.70
C HIS A 149 1.01 -0.73 -13.38
N GLY A 150 0.64 0.49 -12.98
CA GLY A 150 -0.24 0.75 -11.84
C GLY A 150 0.37 0.39 -10.48
N VAL A 151 1.71 0.33 -10.38
CA VAL A 151 2.42 0.03 -9.13
C VAL A 151 3.42 1.12 -8.81
N ALA A 152 3.44 1.56 -7.54
CA ALA A 152 4.44 2.51 -7.06
C ALA A 152 5.86 1.96 -7.30
N GLY A 153 6.75 2.82 -7.76
CA GLY A 153 8.12 2.46 -8.11
C GLY A 153 8.28 1.58 -9.35
N GLY A 154 7.18 1.28 -10.06
CA GLY A 154 7.21 0.51 -11.29
C GLY A 154 7.63 -0.96 -11.14
N TYR A 155 7.49 -1.58 -9.96
CA TYR A 155 7.79 -2.99 -9.79
C TYR A 155 6.85 -3.71 -8.80
N ARG A 156 6.67 -5.02 -8.99
CA ARG A 156 5.87 -5.88 -8.12
C ARG A 156 6.78 -6.81 -7.34
N VAL A 157 6.81 -6.63 -6.00
CA VAL A 157 7.61 -7.48 -5.11
C VAL A 157 7.19 -8.95 -5.16
N GLN A 158 5.93 -9.24 -5.44
CA GLN A 158 5.38 -10.60 -5.56
C GLN A 158 5.44 -11.17 -6.98
N GLY A 159 5.92 -10.38 -7.95
CA GLY A 159 6.02 -10.75 -9.36
C GLY A 159 7.45 -11.07 -9.81
N LYS A 160 7.72 -10.86 -11.08
CA LYS A 160 9.01 -11.14 -11.72
C LYS A 160 10.15 -10.27 -11.20
N ALA A 161 9.84 -9.10 -10.60
CA ALA A 161 10.84 -8.27 -9.95
C ALA A 161 11.57 -8.98 -8.79
N GLN A 162 11.05 -10.11 -8.27
CA GLN A 162 11.78 -10.93 -7.29
C GLN A 162 13.17 -11.36 -7.77
N LEU A 163 13.36 -11.52 -9.08
CA LEU A 163 14.68 -11.83 -9.67
C LEU A 163 15.71 -10.72 -9.46
N PHE A 164 15.27 -9.53 -9.12
CA PHE A 164 16.12 -8.34 -8.94
C PHE A 164 16.39 -8.04 -7.48
N ILE A 165 15.59 -8.59 -6.56
CA ILE A 165 15.62 -8.28 -5.13
C ILE A 165 16.62 -9.18 -4.44
N ASN A 166 17.70 -8.58 -3.92
CA ASN A 166 18.71 -9.27 -3.14
C ASN A 166 18.31 -9.43 -1.68
N ASN A 167 17.63 -8.42 -1.12
CA ASN A 167 17.28 -8.42 0.29
C ASN A 167 16.03 -7.60 0.55
N ILE A 168 15.27 -8.03 1.54
CA ILE A 168 14.14 -7.30 2.13
C ILE A 168 14.38 -7.23 3.64
N LYS A 169 14.28 -6.01 4.20
CA LYS A 169 14.23 -5.80 5.64
C LYS A 169 12.86 -5.22 5.98
N GLY A 170 12.04 -6.00 6.69
CA GLY A 170 10.66 -5.65 7.04
C GLY A 170 9.64 -6.69 6.59
N SER A 171 8.40 -6.27 6.36
CA SER A 171 7.26 -7.12 6.01
C SER A 171 7.06 -7.19 4.49
N PHE A 172 7.07 -8.40 3.93
CA PHE A 172 6.78 -8.62 2.51
C PHE A 172 5.37 -8.15 2.13
N SER A 173 4.37 -8.46 2.96
CA SER A 173 2.99 -8.04 2.71
C SER A 173 2.81 -6.51 2.80
N SER A 174 3.58 -5.85 3.66
CA SER A 174 3.63 -4.39 3.72
C SER A 174 4.13 -3.81 2.40
N ILE A 175 5.20 -4.37 1.82
CA ILE A 175 5.73 -3.94 0.52
C ILE A 175 4.71 -4.19 -0.61
N MET A 176 3.90 -5.25 -0.52
CA MET A 176 2.77 -5.48 -1.44
C MET A 176 1.67 -4.42 -1.32
N GLY A 177 1.59 -3.73 -0.17
CA GLY A 177 0.66 -2.62 0.06
C GLY A 177 -0.30 -2.74 1.24
N LEU A 178 -0.19 -3.81 2.05
CA LEU A 178 -0.92 -3.98 3.31
C LEU A 178 -0.13 -4.90 4.24
N SER A 179 0.39 -4.37 5.35
CA SER A 179 1.05 -5.17 6.38
C SER A 179 0.05 -6.10 7.06
N ILE A 180 0.20 -7.42 6.89
CA ILE A 180 -0.69 -8.41 7.49
C ILE A 180 -0.52 -8.44 9.01
N SER A 181 0.71 -8.32 9.53
CA SER A 181 0.97 -8.27 10.97
C SER A 181 0.31 -7.06 11.62
N ASP A 182 0.53 -5.87 11.07
CA ASP A 182 -0.06 -4.63 11.61
C ASP A 182 -1.58 -4.64 11.48
N PHE A 183 -2.10 -5.21 10.38
CA PHE A 183 -3.55 -5.40 10.20
C PHE A 183 -4.11 -6.33 11.29
N TYR A 184 -3.46 -7.45 11.56
CA TYR A 184 -3.90 -8.37 12.62
C TYR A 184 -3.85 -7.72 14.00
N GLU A 185 -2.75 -7.04 14.35
CA GLU A 185 -2.59 -6.36 15.63
C GLU A 185 -3.65 -5.26 15.85
N ILE A 186 -3.91 -4.42 14.84
CA ILE A 186 -4.91 -3.37 14.97
C ILE A 186 -6.33 -3.94 15.10
N MET A 187 -6.64 -5.03 14.37
CA MET A 187 -7.93 -5.70 14.49
C MET A 187 -8.13 -6.30 15.88
N GLN A 188 -7.08 -6.94 16.45
CA GLN A 188 -7.12 -7.45 17.83
C GLN A 188 -7.30 -6.32 18.85
N ALA A 189 -6.58 -5.20 18.70
CA ALA A 189 -6.71 -4.04 19.59
C ALA A 189 -8.14 -3.48 19.63
N HIS A 190 -8.88 -3.65 18.55
CA HIS A 190 -10.29 -3.25 18.45
C HIS A 190 -11.29 -4.37 18.68
N ASN A 191 -10.88 -5.51 19.22
CA ASN A 191 -11.72 -6.68 19.48
C ASN A 191 -12.44 -7.24 18.24
N TYR A 192 -11.85 -7.12 17.07
CA TYR A 192 -12.32 -7.81 15.88
C TYR A 192 -11.64 -9.16 15.77
N SER A 193 -12.40 -10.24 15.89
CA SER A 193 -11.85 -11.61 15.80
C SER A 193 -11.66 -12.02 14.35
N ILE A 194 -10.40 -12.31 13.98
CA ILE A 194 -10.03 -12.93 12.70
C ILE A 194 -9.91 -14.45 12.87
N ILE A 195 -9.50 -14.89 14.04
CA ILE A 195 -9.32 -16.31 14.39
C ILE A 195 -10.47 -16.69 15.31
N GLU A 196 -11.31 -17.62 14.85
CA GLU A 196 -12.40 -18.21 15.62
C GLU A 196 -11.94 -19.49 16.31
#